data_b7f6d5298dc2ec7be1795e67e48b78e2
#
_entry.id   b7f6d5298dc2ec7be1795e67e48b78e2
#
_cell.length_a   1.000
_cell.length_b   1.000
_cell.length_c   1.000
_cell.angle_alpha   90.00
_cell.angle_beta   90.00
_cell.angle_gamma   90.00
#
_symmetry.space_group_name_H-M   'P 1'
#
loop_
_entity.id
_entity.type
_entity.pdbx_description
1 polymer ?
#
loop_
_entity_poly.entity_id
_entity_poly.type
_entity_poly.pdbx_seq_one_letter_code
_entity_poly.pdbx_strand_id
1 'polypeptide(L)'
;MKYLLIGFFTRTYMPYINKYEQCLKEKNIKYDIVFFDRDSTRKEITQNGNEITYYHTTTTSRIRKILPVFRYINFVKKLIRKNKYDKLIVMTTMPAVLLKSLLLGKYQGKYIYDYRDTTYEHFSFFKKMVDKIIAHSYFTAMSSRGYLNILSNSRKIVINHNISNAADAICHADPLKEVHPITIGFLGYVRYFDVNSLLIKQFSNIPGYNLLYIGTPFSDCDLGKYAESINAKNVEILGRYDNNDKAKLYQCIKIINSMYSLNSSEVQYAIPNRVYDAALFKKPIMTTKGTHLSEIVEKYKLGFSVDPFNDDVPQKVQEYINNYNADDFLKACNDFLALVKRDESTLTNKIMDFLC
;
A
#
# COMPACT_ATOMS: atom_id res chain seq x y z
N MET A 1 -5.01 -1.50 31.65
CA MET A 1 -3.90 -1.13 30.73
C MET A 1 -4.40 -0.04 29.79
N LYS A 2 -3.51 0.88 29.38
CA LYS A 2 -3.79 1.95 28.43
C LYS A 2 -2.78 1.91 27.28
N TYR A 3 -3.24 2.00 26.04
CA TYR A 3 -2.44 1.87 24.83
C TYR A 3 -2.34 3.18 24.08
N LEU A 4 -1.24 3.39 23.35
CA LEU A 4 -1.11 4.50 22.40
C LEU A 4 -0.78 3.97 21.00
N LEU A 5 -1.61 4.33 20.03
CA LEU A 5 -1.36 4.13 18.60
C LEU A 5 -0.71 5.39 18.05
N ILE A 6 0.46 5.25 17.42
CA ILE A 6 1.26 6.37 16.93
C ILE A 6 1.30 6.32 15.41
N GLY A 7 0.56 7.22 14.76
CA GLY A 7 0.50 7.39 13.32
C GLY A 7 1.45 8.48 12.83
N PHE A 8 1.82 8.44 11.55
CA PHE A 8 2.67 9.46 10.90
C PHE A 8 1.96 10.20 9.77
N PHE A 9 0.70 9.89 9.58
CA PHE A 9 -0.22 10.50 8.62
C PHE A 9 -1.60 10.61 9.26
N THR A 10 -2.58 11.14 8.53
CA THR A 10 -3.98 11.14 8.96
C THR A 10 -4.62 9.75 8.76
N ARG A 11 -5.76 9.52 9.39
CA ARG A 11 -6.52 8.26 9.29
C ARG A 11 -6.78 7.84 7.84
N THR A 12 -7.09 8.78 6.96
CA THR A 12 -7.38 8.53 5.54
C THR A 12 -6.22 7.82 4.83
N TYR A 13 -4.97 8.14 5.19
CA TYR A 13 -3.77 7.52 4.63
C TYR A 13 -3.29 6.29 5.40
N MET A 14 -3.96 5.95 6.52
CA MET A 14 -3.60 4.84 7.40
C MET A 14 -4.80 3.91 7.69
N PRO A 15 -5.50 3.38 6.68
CA PRO A 15 -6.69 2.56 6.90
C PRO A 15 -6.42 1.28 7.69
N TYR A 16 -5.20 0.78 7.67
CA TYR A 16 -4.75 -0.40 8.41
C TYR A 16 -4.80 -0.23 9.95
N ILE A 17 -4.93 1.00 10.47
CA ILE A 17 -5.13 1.27 11.90
C ILE A 17 -6.41 0.62 12.44
N ASN A 18 -7.43 0.50 11.58
CA ASN A 18 -8.74 -0.04 11.95
C ASN A 18 -8.65 -1.48 12.48
N LYS A 19 -7.69 -2.28 11.98
CA LYS A 19 -7.46 -3.65 12.46
C LYS A 19 -7.05 -3.68 13.93
N TYR A 20 -6.15 -2.78 14.33
CA TYR A 20 -5.71 -2.66 15.72
C TYR A 20 -6.81 -2.12 16.61
N GLU A 21 -7.55 -1.11 16.14
CA GLU A 21 -8.67 -0.54 16.89
C GLU A 21 -9.79 -1.55 17.11
N GLN A 22 -10.12 -2.36 16.11
CA GLN A 22 -11.12 -3.39 16.24
C GLN A 22 -10.77 -4.35 17.39
N CYS A 23 -9.54 -4.88 17.41
CA CYS A 23 -9.08 -5.77 18.48
C CYS A 23 -9.10 -5.09 19.86
N LEU A 24 -8.70 -3.80 19.95
CA LEU A 24 -8.73 -3.04 21.18
C LEU A 24 -10.16 -2.83 21.70
N LYS A 25 -11.12 -2.54 20.80
CA LYS A 25 -12.55 -2.40 21.11
C LYS A 25 -13.15 -3.71 21.58
N GLU A 26 -12.87 -4.82 20.89
CA GLU A 26 -13.33 -6.16 21.26
C GLU A 26 -12.88 -6.56 22.68
N LYS A 27 -11.69 -6.13 23.10
CA LYS A 27 -11.14 -6.37 24.45
C LYS A 27 -11.51 -5.29 25.47
N ASN A 28 -12.30 -4.27 25.13
CA ASN A 28 -12.63 -3.12 25.99
C ASN A 28 -11.38 -2.42 26.57
N ILE A 29 -10.29 -2.36 25.80
CA ILE A 29 -9.04 -1.75 26.23
C ILE A 29 -9.07 -0.25 25.96
N LYS A 30 -8.65 0.56 26.95
CA LYS A 30 -8.50 2.01 26.79
C LYS A 30 -7.29 2.32 25.89
N TYR A 31 -7.49 3.17 24.89
CA TYR A 31 -6.42 3.59 23.99
C TYR A 31 -6.63 5.03 23.53
N ASP A 32 -5.52 5.66 23.18
CA ASP A 32 -5.49 6.91 22.43
C ASP A 32 -4.79 6.68 21.09
N ILE A 33 -5.13 7.50 20.11
CA ILE A 33 -4.47 7.53 18.81
C ILE A 33 -3.90 8.92 18.62
N VAL A 34 -2.67 9.01 18.12
CA VAL A 34 -2.07 10.28 17.74
C VAL A 34 -1.72 10.27 16.27
N PHE A 35 -2.23 11.25 15.52
CA PHE A 35 -1.97 11.47 14.11
C PHE A 35 -1.10 12.69 13.88
N PHE A 36 -0.38 12.68 12.77
CA PHE A 36 0.35 13.84 12.27
C PHE A 36 -0.25 14.29 10.93
N ASP A 37 -0.94 15.42 10.92
CA ASP A 37 -1.45 16.04 9.72
C ASP A 37 -0.44 17.08 9.21
N ARG A 38 0.18 16.77 8.07
CA ARG A 38 1.22 17.57 7.42
C ARG A 38 0.68 18.48 6.31
N ASP A 39 -0.53 18.22 5.86
CA ASP A 39 -1.13 18.84 4.68
C ASP A 39 -2.07 20.00 5.08
N SER A 40 -2.38 20.10 6.37
CA SER A 40 -3.22 21.17 6.90
C SER A 40 -2.48 22.50 6.96
N THR A 41 -3.19 23.57 6.65
CA THR A 41 -2.75 24.95 6.90
C THR A 41 -2.79 25.32 8.39
N ARG A 42 -3.36 24.48 9.24
CA ARG A 42 -3.51 24.69 10.68
C ARG A 42 -2.22 24.43 11.44
N LYS A 43 -2.02 25.15 12.54
CA LYS A 43 -0.93 24.91 13.49
C LYS A 43 -1.52 24.71 14.88
N GLU A 44 -2.21 23.63 15.08
CA GLU A 44 -2.91 23.34 16.32
C GLU A 44 -2.81 21.86 16.71
N ILE A 45 -3.22 21.56 17.92
CA ILE A 45 -3.45 20.19 18.37
C ILE A 45 -4.93 20.10 18.68
N THR A 46 -5.62 19.17 18.02
CA THR A 46 -7.03 18.89 18.33
C THR A 46 -7.15 17.51 18.94
N GLN A 47 -8.16 17.37 19.80
CA GLN A 47 -8.54 16.08 20.38
C GLN A 47 -10.02 15.87 20.17
N ASN A 48 -10.38 14.74 19.58
CA ASN A 48 -11.76 14.29 19.43
C ASN A 48 -11.88 12.89 20.02
N GLY A 49 -12.46 12.79 21.21
CA GLY A 49 -12.50 11.54 21.96
C GLY A 49 -11.10 11.04 22.30
N ASN A 50 -10.76 9.87 21.78
CA ASN A 50 -9.45 9.24 21.94
C ASN A 50 -8.47 9.55 20.77
N GLU A 51 -8.89 10.34 19.77
CA GLU A 51 -8.03 10.75 18.66
C GLU A 51 -7.42 12.12 18.90
N ILE A 52 -6.11 12.21 18.77
CA ILE A 52 -5.32 13.43 18.92
C ILE A 52 -4.65 13.71 17.58
N THR A 53 -4.96 14.83 16.97
CA THR A 53 -4.32 15.24 15.72
C THR A 53 -3.36 16.40 15.96
N TYR A 54 -2.11 16.20 15.61
CA TYR A 54 -1.09 17.23 15.60
C TYR A 54 -0.97 17.81 14.20
N TYR A 55 -1.42 19.05 14.03
CA TYR A 55 -1.38 19.77 12.76
C TYR A 55 -0.09 20.56 12.62
N HIS A 56 0.52 20.50 11.47
CA HIS A 56 1.63 21.38 11.14
C HIS A 56 1.73 21.62 9.62
N THR A 57 1.66 22.86 9.22
CA THR A 57 1.87 23.27 7.83
C THR A 57 3.28 22.91 7.37
N THR A 58 3.40 22.14 6.30
CA THR A 58 4.68 21.90 5.65
C THR A 58 4.96 23.03 4.66
N THR A 59 6.13 23.64 4.78
CA THR A 59 6.65 24.57 3.78
C THR A 59 7.33 23.79 2.65
N THR A 60 7.43 24.36 1.46
CA THR A 60 8.05 23.76 0.27
C THR A 60 9.55 23.43 0.42
N SER A 61 10.25 24.06 1.35
CA SER A 61 11.68 23.84 1.61
C SER A 61 11.94 22.47 2.27
N ARG A 62 12.84 21.65 1.71
CA ARG A 62 13.25 20.35 2.24
C ARG A 62 13.72 20.39 3.70
N ILE A 63 14.52 21.39 4.05
CA ILE A 63 15.07 21.57 5.43
C ILE A 63 13.96 21.93 6.41
N ARG A 64 13.00 22.76 6.01
CA ARG A 64 11.87 23.18 6.85
C ARG A 64 10.84 22.05 7.08
N LYS A 65 10.85 20.97 6.29
CA LYS A 65 10.00 19.79 6.52
C LYS A 65 10.45 18.93 7.71
N ILE A 66 11.71 19.00 8.11
CA ILE A 66 12.27 18.16 9.18
C ILE A 66 11.84 18.65 10.57
N LEU A 67 11.82 19.95 10.80
CA LEU A 67 11.47 20.54 12.10
C LEU A 67 10.06 20.15 12.60
N PRO A 68 9.00 20.15 11.77
CA PRO A 68 7.68 19.65 12.16
C PRO A 68 7.68 18.20 12.65
N VAL A 69 8.45 17.35 12.00
CA VAL A 69 8.58 15.94 12.40
C VAL A 69 9.17 15.81 13.81
N PHE A 70 10.25 16.54 14.10
CA PHE A 70 10.85 16.55 15.45
C PHE A 70 9.90 17.15 16.51
N ARG A 71 9.15 18.19 16.17
CA ARG A 71 8.14 18.77 17.06
C ARG A 71 7.03 17.78 17.37
N TYR A 72 6.51 17.09 16.33
CA TYR A 72 5.54 16.02 16.50
C TYR A 72 6.06 14.91 17.42
N ILE A 73 7.27 14.40 17.17
CA ILE A 73 7.87 13.34 18.00
C ILE A 73 8.09 13.81 19.45
N ASN A 74 8.49 15.07 19.66
CA ASN A 74 8.59 15.62 21.00
C ASN A 74 7.22 15.74 21.69
N PHE A 75 6.19 16.09 20.94
CA PHE A 75 4.81 16.06 21.44
C PHE A 75 4.40 14.64 21.85
N VAL A 76 4.63 13.64 21.01
CA VAL A 76 4.38 12.22 21.32
C VAL A 76 5.12 11.78 22.59
N LYS A 77 6.40 12.15 22.74
CA LYS A 77 7.19 11.85 23.96
C LYS A 77 6.57 12.49 25.23
N LYS A 78 6.09 13.74 25.12
CA LYS A 78 5.39 14.42 26.23
C LYS A 78 4.09 13.73 26.55
N LEU A 79 3.30 13.34 25.54
CA LEU A 79 2.04 12.60 25.69
C LEU A 79 2.25 11.26 26.41
N ILE A 80 3.29 10.50 26.00
CA ILE A 80 3.68 9.23 26.64
C ILE A 80 4.03 9.41 28.13
N ARG A 81 4.78 10.45 28.45
CA ARG A 81 5.17 10.75 29.85
C ARG A 81 3.98 11.15 30.71
N LYS A 82 3.09 12.01 30.15
CA LYS A 82 1.90 12.52 30.87
C LYS A 82 0.87 11.42 31.15
N ASN A 83 0.54 10.60 30.16
CA ASN A 83 -0.58 9.66 30.23
C ASN A 83 -0.15 8.23 30.65
N LYS A 84 1.15 7.96 30.80
CA LYS A 84 1.72 6.69 31.32
C LYS A 84 1.15 5.45 30.62
N TYR A 85 1.22 5.42 29.27
CA TYR A 85 0.79 4.25 28.50
C TYR A 85 1.60 3.01 28.84
N ASP A 86 0.92 1.86 28.86
CA ASP A 86 1.52 0.55 29.18
C ASP A 86 2.18 -0.09 27.95
N LYS A 87 1.52 0.02 26.79
CA LYS A 87 1.98 -0.58 25.53
C LYS A 87 1.76 0.41 24.37
N LEU A 88 2.55 0.24 23.29
CA LEU A 88 2.54 1.10 22.12
C LEU A 88 2.27 0.30 20.84
N ILE A 89 1.59 0.92 19.87
CA ILE A 89 1.53 0.45 18.48
C ILE A 89 2.10 1.56 17.62
N VAL A 90 3.26 1.32 17.02
CA VAL A 90 4.00 2.34 16.27
C VAL A 90 3.92 2.03 14.80
N MET A 91 3.32 2.92 14.04
CA MET A 91 3.08 2.75 12.62
C MET A 91 4.09 3.55 11.81
N THR A 92 4.63 2.92 10.77
CA THR A 92 5.67 3.43 9.87
C THR A 92 7.05 3.61 10.48
N THR A 93 8.07 3.69 9.63
CA THR A 93 9.48 3.66 10.02
C THR A 93 9.94 4.92 10.75
N MET A 94 9.53 6.11 10.30
CA MET A 94 10.04 7.36 10.89
C MET A 94 9.69 7.55 12.37
N PRO A 95 8.44 7.38 12.83
CA PRO A 95 8.15 7.40 14.28
C PRO A 95 8.91 6.35 15.05
N ALA A 96 9.02 5.12 14.54
CA ALA A 96 9.73 4.04 15.22
C ALA A 96 11.21 4.40 15.45
N VAL A 97 11.89 4.89 14.42
CA VAL A 97 13.29 5.29 14.48
C VAL A 97 13.50 6.49 15.42
N LEU A 98 12.64 7.50 15.35
CA LEU A 98 12.76 8.71 16.20
C LEU A 98 12.37 8.47 17.66
N LEU A 99 11.61 7.42 17.94
CA LEU A 99 11.26 6.96 19.29
C LEU A 99 12.14 5.81 19.77
N LYS A 100 13.20 5.41 19.04
CA LYS A 100 14.03 4.23 19.33
C LYS A 100 14.49 4.13 20.77
N SER A 101 14.90 5.23 21.41
CA SER A 101 15.36 5.22 22.79
C SER A 101 14.28 4.78 23.79
N LEU A 102 13.02 5.12 23.54
CA LEU A 102 11.89 4.64 24.33
C LEU A 102 11.55 3.17 23.99
N LEU A 103 11.58 2.81 22.72
CA LEU A 103 11.22 1.47 22.24
C LEU A 103 12.24 0.42 22.67
N LEU A 104 13.54 0.72 22.60
CA LEU A 104 14.62 -0.17 23.00
C LEU A 104 14.89 -0.16 24.53
N GLY A 105 14.31 0.79 25.24
CA GLY A 105 14.41 0.91 26.69
C GLY A 105 13.10 0.52 27.38
N LYS A 106 12.37 1.53 27.90
CA LYS A 106 11.13 1.34 28.69
C LYS A 106 10.08 0.43 28.05
N TYR A 107 9.98 0.48 26.72
CA TYR A 107 8.94 -0.26 25.96
C TYR A 107 9.47 -1.52 25.26
N GLN A 108 10.68 -1.99 25.58
CA GLN A 108 11.19 -3.24 25.01
C GLN A 108 10.21 -4.40 25.27
N GLY A 109 9.80 -5.09 24.20
CA GLY A 109 8.79 -6.15 24.24
C GLY A 109 7.35 -5.68 24.51
N LYS A 110 7.13 -4.36 24.63
CA LYS A 110 5.81 -3.75 24.91
C LYS A 110 5.30 -2.89 23.77
N TYR A 111 5.75 -3.14 22.54
CA TYR A 111 5.25 -2.45 21.37
C TYR A 111 5.10 -3.38 20.16
N ILE A 112 4.09 -3.08 19.34
CA ILE A 112 3.97 -3.57 17.97
C ILE A 112 4.62 -2.51 17.07
N TYR A 113 5.43 -2.96 16.11
CA TYR A 113 5.93 -2.12 15.03
C TYR A 113 5.23 -2.49 13.73
N ASP A 114 4.51 -1.56 13.10
CA ASP A 114 3.88 -1.76 11.80
C ASP A 114 4.73 -1.12 10.70
N TYR A 115 5.50 -1.95 10.01
CA TYR A 115 6.41 -1.58 8.93
C TYR A 115 5.69 -1.60 7.58
N ARG A 116 5.62 -0.46 6.90
CA ARG A 116 4.85 -0.31 5.67
C ARG A 116 5.67 -0.02 4.42
N ASP A 117 6.68 0.85 4.54
CA ASP A 117 7.43 1.36 3.42
C ASP A 117 8.91 1.50 3.78
N THR A 118 9.78 1.31 2.78
CA THR A 118 11.20 1.64 2.90
C THR A 118 11.39 3.15 2.99
N THR A 119 12.35 3.59 3.79
CA THR A 119 12.65 5.01 3.96
C THR A 119 14.12 5.29 3.61
N TYR A 120 15.04 4.83 4.45
CA TYR A 120 16.50 5.03 4.30
C TYR A 120 17.28 3.74 4.55
N GLU A 121 16.66 2.58 4.37
CA GLU A 121 17.23 1.25 4.65
C GLU A 121 18.40 0.90 3.72
N HIS A 122 18.57 1.61 2.61
CA HIS A 122 19.78 1.53 1.78
C HIS A 122 21.05 2.00 2.52
N PHE A 123 20.92 2.83 3.58
CA PHE A 123 22.03 3.14 4.46
C PHE A 123 22.15 2.06 5.55
N SER A 124 23.30 1.37 5.59
CA SER A 124 23.56 0.27 6.54
C SER A 124 23.31 0.64 8.01
N PHE A 125 23.63 1.88 8.41
CA PHE A 125 23.36 2.39 9.76
C PHE A 125 21.84 2.43 10.04
N PHE A 126 21.05 2.96 9.11
CA PHE A 126 19.61 3.07 9.27
C PHE A 126 18.96 1.69 9.29
N LYS A 127 19.36 0.79 8.36
CA LYS A 127 18.93 -0.61 8.34
C LYS A 127 19.19 -1.30 9.69
N LYS A 128 20.42 -1.24 10.22
CA LYS A 128 20.77 -1.82 11.54
C LYS A 128 19.89 -1.29 12.66
N MET A 129 19.45 -0.03 12.58
CA MET A 129 18.56 0.57 13.57
C MET A 129 17.14 0.01 13.44
N VAL A 130 16.62 -0.14 12.23
CA VAL A 130 15.32 -0.78 11.97
C VAL A 130 15.34 -2.24 12.42
N ASP A 131 16.40 -3.00 12.09
CA ASP A 131 16.58 -4.39 12.53
C ASP A 131 16.55 -4.52 14.07
N LYS A 132 17.18 -3.59 14.79
CA LYS A 132 17.11 -3.56 16.27
C LYS A 132 15.70 -3.30 16.78
N ILE A 133 14.96 -2.38 16.15
CA ILE A 133 13.56 -2.10 16.52
C ILE A 133 12.70 -3.35 16.31
N ILE A 134 12.86 -4.05 15.18
CA ILE A 134 12.19 -5.32 14.89
C ILE A 134 12.53 -6.36 15.97
N ALA A 135 13.80 -6.56 16.28
CA ALA A 135 14.25 -7.55 17.24
C ALA A 135 13.71 -7.34 18.67
N HIS A 136 13.49 -6.09 19.07
CA HIS A 136 13.01 -5.72 20.41
C HIS A 136 11.49 -5.46 20.46
N SER A 137 10.77 -5.52 19.35
CA SER A 137 9.30 -5.46 19.35
C SER A 137 8.69 -6.68 20.04
N TYR A 138 7.43 -6.60 20.44
CA TYR A 138 6.65 -7.79 20.76
C TYR A 138 6.47 -8.62 19.47
N PHE A 139 5.96 -8.00 18.41
CA PHE A 139 6.07 -8.46 17.03
C PHE A 139 6.09 -7.26 16.06
N THR A 140 6.50 -7.51 14.82
CA THR A 140 6.49 -6.53 13.73
C THR A 140 5.50 -6.98 12.67
N ALA A 141 4.48 -6.16 12.41
CA ALA A 141 3.61 -6.31 11.27
C ALA A 141 4.31 -5.72 10.03
N MET A 142 4.27 -6.44 8.90
CA MET A 142 4.96 -6.04 7.67
C MET A 142 4.00 -6.13 6.49
N SER A 143 3.90 -5.08 5.68
CA SER A 143 2.94 -5.04 4.57
C SER A 143 3.34 -5.88 3.36
N SER A 144 4.60 -6.29 3.25
CA SER A 144 5.11 -7.10 2.15
C SER A 144 6.25 -8.02 2.60
N ARG A 145 6.23 -9.27 2.15
CA ARG A 145 7.35 -10.21 2.34
C ARG A 145 8.60 -9.77 1.56
N GLY A 146 8.46 -8.96 0.53
CA GLY A 146 9.57 -8.41 -0.25
C GLY A 146 10.57 -7.62 0.59
N TYR A 147 10.14 -7.02 1.70
CA TYR A 147 11.05 -6.31 2.60
C TYR A 147 12.04 -7.22 3.32
N LEU A 148 11.81 -8.55 3.35
CA LEU A 148 12.77 -9.52 3.88
C LEU A 148 14.05 -9.61 3.03
N ASN A 149 14.02 -9.11 1.79
CA ASN A 149 15.21 -9.01 0.94
C ASN A 149 16.20 -7.94 1.43
N ILE A 150 15.72 -6.97 2.21
CA ILE A 150 16.53 -5.85 2.73
C ILE A 150 16.64 -5.84 4.24
N LEU A 151 15.70 -6.39 4.97
CA LEU A 151 15.69 -6.42 6.44
C LEU A 151 16.08 -7.81 6.95
N SER A 152 16.58 -7.87 8.17
CA SER A 152 16.91 -9.15 8.81
C SER A 152 15.65 -9.95 9.08
N ASN A 153 15.65 -11.22 8.68
CA ASN A 153 14.53 -12.12 8.97
C ASN A 153 14.41 -12.34 10.48
N SER A 154 13.19 -12.32 10.97
CA SER A 154 12.88 -12.52 12.39
C SER A 154 11.57 -13.29 12.54
N ARG A 155 11.55 -14.26 13.49
CA ARG A 155 10.32 -14.97 13.86
C ARG A 155 9.23 -14.07 14.43
N LYS A 156 9.56 -12.81 14.73
CA LYS A 156 8.61 -11.79 15.19
C LYS A 156 7.86 -11.10 14.05
N ILE A 157 8.19 -11.38 12.78
CA ILE A 157 7.55 -10.74 11.63
C ILE A 157 6.27 -11.50 11.27
N VAL A 158 5.18 -10.74 11.14
CA VAL A 158 3.86 -11.20 10.71
C VAL A 158 3.40 -10.33 9.55
N ILE A 159 2.77 -10.92 8.55
CA ILE A 159 2.29 -10.15 7.40
C ILE A 159 0.96 -9.47 7.73
N ASN A 160 0.87 -8.19 7.41
CA ASN A 160 -0.33 -7.37 7.53
C ASN A 160 -0.70 -6.83 6.14
N HIS A 161 -1.52 -7.59 5.43
CA HIS A 161 -1.97 -7.22 4.09
C HIS A 161 -2.79 -5.93 4.09
N ASN A 162 -2.67 -5.15 3.02
CA ASN A 162 -3.44 -3.92 2.85
C ASN A 162 -4.69 -4.17 1.99
N ILE A 163 -5.41 -5.25 2.32
CA ILE A 163 -6.65 -5.61 1.63
C ILE A 163 -7.79 -4.68 2.05
N SER A 164 -8.57 -4.22 1.09
CA SER A 164 -9.78 -3.44 1.36
C SER A 164 -10.93 -4.35 1.78
N ASN A 165 -11.83 -3.85 2.63
CA ASN A 165 -13.04 -4.58 3.07
C ASN A 165 -14.13 -4.69 1.98
N ALA A 166 -13.80 -4.58 0.71
CA ALA A 166 -14.74 -4.74 -0.41
C ALA A 166 -15.19 -6.22 -0.57
N ALA A 167 -15.56 -6.85 0.55
CA ALA A 167 -15.70 -8.30 0.68
C ALA A 167 -16.95 -8.91 0.02
N ASP A 168 -17.92 -8.11 -0.44
CA ASP A 168 -19.24 -8.61 -0.81
C ASP A 168 -19.58 -8.57 -2.31
N ALA A 169 -18.63 -8.19 -3.17
CA ALA A 169 -18.85 -8.26 -4.60
C ALA A 169 -18.63 -9.69 -5.09
N ILE A 170 -19.71 -10.42 -5.37
CA ILE A 170 -19.63 -11.67 -6.13
C ILE A 170 -19.17 -11.26 -7.54
N CYS A 171 -17.88 -11.40 -7.81
CA CYS A 171 -17.29 -11.12 -9.11
C CYS A 171 -16.96 -12.44 -9.81
N HIS A 172 -17.26 -12.49 -11.09
CA HIS A 172 -16.88 -13.59 -11.98
C HIS A 172 -15.65 -13.21 -12.80
N ALA A 173 -14.86 -14.19 -13.18
CA ALA A 173 -13.78 -13.98 -14.13
C ALA A 173 -14.39 -13.80 -15.54
N ASP A 174 -13.98 -12.74 -16.23
CA ASP A 174 -14.46 -12.50 -17.59
C ASP A 174 -13.84 -13.49 -18.60
N PRO A 175 -14.58 -13.96 -19.62
CA PRO A 175 -14.01 -14.72 -20.73
C PRO A 175 -13.29 -13.77 -21.70
N LEU A 176 -12.03 -13.40 -21.41
CA LEU A 176 -11.31 -12.33 -22.12
C LEU A 176 -11.28 -12.46 -23.64
N LYS A 177 -11.33 -13.69 -24.18
CA LYS A 177 -11.34 -13.93 -25.64
C LYS A 177 -12.58 -13.41 -26.34
N GLU A 178 -13.69 -13.31 -25.61
CA GLU A 178 -15.01 -12.94 -26.14
C GLU A 178 -15.36 -11.47 -25.88
N VAL A 179 -14.48 -10.75 -25.18
CA VAL A 179 -14.74 -9.36 -24.75
C VAL A 179 -13.95 -8.37 -25.59
N HIS A 180 -14.63 -7.45 -26.24
CA HIS A 180 -14.03 -6.33 -26.98
C HIS A 180 -14.82 -5.05 -26.75
N PRO A 181 -14.15 -3.90 -26.57
CA PRO A 181 -12.71 -3.71 -26.42
C PRO A 181 -12.18 -4.22 -25.08
N ILE A 182 -10.91 -4.65 -25.06
CA ILE A 182 -10.18 -4.94 -23.82
C ILE A 182 -9.77 -3.62 -23.19
N THR A 183 -10.34 -3.28 -22.05
CA THR A 183 -9.96 -2.10 -21.27
C THR A 183 -8.88 -2.48 -20.25
N ILE A 184 -7.68 -1.90 -20.41
CA ILE A 184 -6.57 -2.00 -19.47
C ILE A 184 -6.63 -0.79 -18.54
N GLY A 185 -6.92 -1.00 -17.25
CA GLY A 185 -7.26 0.08 -16.34
C GLY A 185 -6.31 0.23 -15.16
N PHE A 186 -5.97 1.48 -14.85
CA PHE A 186 -5.20 1.87 -13.67
C PHE A 186 -6.10 2.62 -12.68
N LEU A 187 -6.26 2.11 -11.46
CA LEU A 187 -6.95 2.80 -10.37
C LEU A 187 -5.99 3.22 -9.26
N GLY A 188 -6.01 4.48 -8.88
CA GLY A 188 -5.23 5.01 -7.75
C GLY A 188 -4.41 6.26 -8.08
N TYR A 189 -3.36 6.48 -7.32
CA TYR A 189 -2.41 7.57 -7.59
C TYR A 189 -1.67 7.29 -8.89
N VAL A 190 -1.91 8.09 -9.93
CA VAL A 190 -1.29 7.94 -11.25
C VAL A 190 0.14 8.45 -11.18
N ARG A 191 1.10 7.52 -11.22
CA ARG A 191 2.54 7.77 -11.09
C ARG A 191 3.30 7.15 -12.24
N TYR A 192 4.61 7.37 -12.28
CA TYR A 192 5.53 6.72 -13.21
C TYR A 192 5.22 7.03 -14.66
N PHE A 193 5.38 8.31 -14.99
CA PHE A 193 5.19 8.82 -16.34
C PHE A 193 6.00 8.04 -17.37
N ASP A 194 7.26 7.71 -17.06
CA ASP A 194 8.18 6.96 -17.92
C ASP A 194 7.58 5.64 -18.42
N VAL A 195 6.98 4.86 -17.53
CA VAL A 195 6.39 3.55 -17.86
C VAL A 195 5.01 3.70 -18.51
N ASN A 196 4.15 4.56 -17.93
CA ASN A 196 2.78 4.69 -18.40
C ASN A 196 2.68 5.45 -19.74
N SER A 197 3.59 6.38 -20.04
CA SER A 197 3.66 7.02 -21.36
C SER A 197 4.11 6.04 -22.45
N LEU A 198 5.03 5.11 -22.15
CA LEU A 198 5.36 4.03 -23.07
C LEU A 198 4.18 3.11 -23.34
N LEU A 199 3.41 2.76 -22.31
CA LEU A 199 2.21 1.95 -22.47
C LEU A 199 1.19 2.66 -23.38
N ILE A 200 0.93 3.95 -23.13
CA ILE A 200 0.06 4.77 -23.98
C ILE A 200 0.57 4.79 -25.43
N LYS A 201 1.87 4.98 -25.63
CA LYS A 201 2.47 4.99 -26.95
C LYS A 201 2.29 3.65 -27.68
N GLN A 202 2.56 2.53 -27.00
CA GLN A 202 2.46 1.20 -27.60
C GLN A 202 1.02 0.81 -27.95
N PHE A 203 0.01 1.23 -27.14
CA PHE A 203 -1.39 0.95 -27.39
C PHE A 203 -2.10 2.02 -28.21
N SER A 204 -1.42 3.14 -28.55
CA SER A 204 -2.06 4.26 -29.26
C SER A 204 -2.78 3.81 -30.50
N ASN A 205 -4.13 4.01 -30.51
CA ASN A 205 -5.03 3.74 -31.61
C ASN A 205 -5.04 2.28 -32.12
N ILE A 206 -4.55 1.30 -31.31
CA ILE A 206 -4.71 -0.11 -31.67
C ILE A 206 -6.18 -0.51 -31.51
N PRO A 207 -6.84 -1.01 -32.57
CA PRO A 207 -8.23 -1.45 -32.49
C PRO A 207 -8.41 -2.57 -31.46
N GLY A 208 -9.54 -2.51 -30.72
CA GLY A 208 -9.88 -3.53 -29.72
C GLY A 208 -9.25 -3.33 -28.35
N TYR A 209 -8.48 -2.27 -28.14
CA TYR A 209 -7.90 -1.92 -26.82
C TYR A 209 -8.25 -0.50 -26.40
N ASN A 210 -8.57 -0.34 -25.12
CA ASN A 210 -8.70 0.95 -24.44
C ASN A 210 -7.77 1.01 -23.22
N LEU A 211 -7.17 2.18 -22.96
CA LEU A 211 -6.44 2.47 -21.73
C LEU A 211 -7.27 3.42 -20.87
N LEU A 212 -7.48 3.06 -19.62
CA LEU A 212 -8.26 3.83 -18.65
C LEU A 212 -7.44 4.14 -17.41
N TYR A 213 -7.22 5.42 -17.11
CA TYR A 213 -6.54 5.88 -15.91
C TYR A 213 -7.51 6.64 -15.02
N ILE A 214 -7.74 6.14 -13.79
CA ILE A 214 -8.65 6.73 -12.81
C ILE A 214 -7.90 7.07 -11.54
N GLY A 215 -7.83 8.35 -11.20
CA GLY A 215 -7.21 8.80 -9.97
C GLY A 215 -6.52 10.14 -10.08
N THR A 216 -5.93 10.58 -8.98
CA THR A 216 -5.20 11.84 -8.94
C THR A 216 -3.80 11.66 -9.56
N PRO A 217 -3.39 12.50 -10.53
CA PRO A 217 -2.03 12.48 -11.03
C PRO A 217 -1.05 12.95 -9.95
N PHE A 218 0.10 12.31 -9.90
CA PHE A 218 1.19 12.73 -9.02
C PHE A 218 2.05 13.77 -9.74
N SER A 219 2.23 14.95 -9.15
CA SER A 219 2.96 16.13 -9.61
C SER A 219 3.26 16.24 -11.11
N ASP A 220 4.22 15.50 -11.64
CA ASP A 220 4.73 15.65 -13.01
C ASP A 220 4.20 14.56 -13.98
N CYS A 221 3.20 13.77 -13.55
CA CYS A 221 2.62 12.68 -14.32
C CYS A 221 1.40 13.15 -15.11
N ASP A 222 1.57 13.98 -16.14
CA ASP A 222 0.48 14.46 -17.01
C ASP A 222 0.33 13.55 -18.24
N LEU A 223 -0.27 12.38 -18.03
CA LEU A 223 -0.54 11.42 -19.10
C LEU A 223 -1.59 11.93 -20.09
N GLY A 224 -2.46 12.86 -19.67
CA GLY A 224 -3.49 13.45 -20.55
C GLY A 224 -2.86 14.27 -21.66
N LYS A 225 -2.02 15.23 -21.30
CA LYS A 225 -1.28 16.02 -22.29
C LYS A 225 -0.41 15.16 -23.20
N TYR A 226 0.17 14.08 -22.65
CA TYR A 226 0.96 13.17 -23.46
C TYR A 226 0.08 12.43 -24.49
N ALA A 227 -1.04 11.85 -24.07
CA ALA A 227 -1.98 11.17 -24.96
C ALA A 227 -2.50 12.09 -26.08
N GLU A 228 -2.83 13.34 -25.74
CA GLU A 228 -3.22 14.38 -26.70
C GLU A 228 -2.10 14.66 -27.70
N SER A 229 -0.85 14.82 -27.23
CA SER A 229 0.31 15.15 -28.06
C SER A 229 0.62 14.11 -29.13
N ILE A 230 0.27 12.84 -28.90
CA ILE A 230 0.44 11.73 -29.86
C ILE A 230 -0.88 11.31 -30.53
N ASN A 231 -1.97 12.06 -30.31
CA ASN A 231 -3.30 11.78 -30.84
C ASN A 231 -3.82 10.36 -30.51
N ALA A 232 -3.59 9.90 -29.28
CA ALA A 232 -4.07 8.59 -28.80
C ALA A 232 -5.55 8.68 -28.40
N LYS A 233 -6.45 8.25 -29.31
CA LYS A 233 -7.92 8.38 -29.15
C LYS A 233 -8.54 7.32 -28.22
N ASN A 234 -7.86 6.23 -27.98
CA ASN A 234 -8.31 5.11 -27.14
C ASN A 234 -7.77 5.18 -25.71
N VAL A 235 -7.42 6.37 -25.24
CA VAL A 235 -6.92 6.64 -23.89
C VAL A 235 -7.89 7.57 -23.17
N GLU A 236 -8.38 7.15 -22.02
CA GLU A 236 -9.27 7.92 -21.17
C GLU A 236 -8.60 8.15 -19.81
N ILE A 237 -8.62 9.40 -19.34
CA ILE A 237 -8.03 9.79 -18.05
C ILE A 237 -9.09 10.50 -17.23
N LEU A 238 -9.52 9.82 -16.17
CA LEU A 238 -10.50 10.31 -15.21
C LEU A 238 -9.80 10.80 -13.94
N GLY A 239 -10.39 11.80 -13.31
CA GLY A 239 -9.89 12.36 -12.07
C GLY A 239 -10.11 11.46 -10.84
N ARG A 240 -10.14 12.09 -9.67
CA ARG A 240 -10.33 11.44 -8.37
C ARG A 240 -11.66 10.69 -8.32
N TYR A 241 -11.64 9.52 -7.69
CA TYR A 241 -12.82 8.68 -7.45
C TYR A 241 -13.06 8.44 -5.95
N ASP A 242 -14.26 8.03 -5.58
CA ASP A 242 -14.56 7.54 -4.24
C ASP A 242 -14.24 6.03 -4.16
N ASN A 243 -13.62 5.61 -3.05
CA ASN A 243 -13.33 4.19 -2.82
C ASN A 243 -14.59 3.30 -2.78
N ASN A 244 -15.75 3.86 -2.46
CA ASN A 244 -17.04 3.16 -2.49
C ASN A 244 -17.46 2.79 -3.93
N ASP A 245 -16.99 3.53 -4.94
CA ASP A 245 -17.30 3.25 -6.35
C ASP A 245 -16.35 2.22 -6.98
N LYS A 246 -15.37 1.75 -6.24
CA LYS A 246 -14.29 0.87 -6.72
C LYS A 246 -14.81 -0.37 -7.44
N ALA A 247 -15.86 -1.00 -6.91
CA ALA A 247 -16.47 -2.18 -7.50
C ALA A 247 -17.06 -1.87 -8.90
N LYS A 248 -17.76 -0.74 -9.06
CA LYS A 248 -18.30 -0.29 -10.36
C LYS A 248 -17.18 0.01 -11.36
N LEU A 249 -16.12 0.67 -10.91
CA LEU A 249 -14.98 1.02 -11.75
C LEU A 249 -14.25 -0.23 -12.27
N TYR A 250 -14.09 -1.26 -11.43
CA TYR A 250 -13.51 -2.53 -11.88
C TYR A 250 -14.39 -3.33 -12.84
N GLN A 251 -15.70 -3.09 -12.91
CA GLN A 251 -16.55 -3.69 -13.93
C GLN A 251 -16.19 -3.25 -15.35
N CYS A 252 -15.73 -2.00 -15.51
CA CYS A 252 -15.29 -1.46 -16.79
C CYS A 252 -13.87 -1.93 -17.19
N ILE A 253 -13.10 -2.51 -16.27
CA ILE A 253 -11.72 -2.93 -16.49
C ILE A 253 -11.68 -4.43 -16.75
N LYS A 254 -10.91 -4.85 -17.75
CA LYS A 254 -10.68 -6.27 -18.09
C LYS A 254 -9.32 -6.76 -17.64
N ILE A 255 -8.29 -5.90 -17.71
CA ILE A 255 -6.95 -6.17 -17.22
C ILE A 255 -6.51 -4.99 -16.35
N ILE A 256 -6.06 -5.25 -15.14
CA ILE A 256 -5.57 -4.20 -14.23
C ILE A 256 -4.15 -3.81 -14.64
N ASN A 257 -3.94 -2.53 -14.90
CA ASN A 257 -2.60 -1.96 -15.03
C ASN A 257 -1.99 -1.70 -13.65
N SER A 258 -0.89 -2.38 -13.35
CA SER A 258 -0.07 -2.13 -12.16
C SER A 258 1.40 -2.00 -12.54
N MET A 259 1.65 -1.26 -13.60
CA MET A 259 3.00 -0.98 -14.08
C MET A 259 3.67 0.10 -13.23
N TYR A 260 4.91 -0.15 -12.83
CA TYR A 260 5.73 0.72 -12.00
C TYR A 260 7.12 0.91 -12.59
N SER A 261 7.71 2.08 -12.39
CA SER A 261 9.10 2.34 -12.75
C SER A 261 10.05 1.60 -11.79
N LEU A 262 11.04 0.88 -12.34
CA LEU A 262 12.06 0.20 -11.56
C LEU A 262 13.05 1.17 -10.88
N ASN A 263 13.00 2.46 -11.21
CA ASN A 263 13.86 3.48 -10.62
C ASN A 263 13.53 3.80 -9.14
N SER A 264 12.43 3.26 -8.61
CA SER A 264 12.04 3.42 -7.22
C SER A 264 12.35 2.17 -6.41
N SER A 265 13.18 2.27 -5.37
CA SER A 265 13.47 1.16 -4.45
C SER A 265 12.23 0.65 -3.70
N GLU A 266 11.25 1.53 -3.46
CA GLU A 266 9.98 1.20 -2.84
C GLU A 266 9.22 0.16 -3.69
N VAL A 267 9.21 0.35 -4.99
CA VAL A 267 8.51 -0.53 -5.96
C VAL A 267 9.09 -1.94 -6.00
N GLN A 268 10.39 -2.07 -5.73
CA GLN A 268 11.06 -3.37 -5.78
C GLN A 268 10.57 -4.35 -4.71
N TYR A 269 10.05 -3.84 -3.57
CA TYR A 269 9.72 -4.67 -2.41
C TYR A 269 8.26 -4.55 -1.96
N ALA A 270 7.59 -3.46 -2.30
CA ALA A 270 6.22 -3.20 -1.88
C ALA A 270 5.20 -4.04 -2.67
N ILE A 271 4.04 -4.25 -2.04
CA ILE A 271 2.87 -4.86 -2.68
C ILE A 271 1.77 -3.80 -2.75
N PRO A 272 1.38 -3.33 -3.94
CA PRO A 272 0.29 -2.37 -4.08
C PRO A 272 -1.08 -3.03 -3.86
N ASN A 273 -2.07 -2.22 -3.45
CA ASN A 273 -3.43 -2.70 -3.20
C ASN A 273 -4.06 -3.38 -4.41
N ARG A 274 -3.63 -3.02 -5.63
CA ARG A 274 -4.17 -3.57 -6.87
C ARG A 274 -4.02 -5.09 -7.03
N VAL A 275 -3.05 -5.72 -6.37
CA VAL A 275 -2.96 -7.20 -6.41
C VAL A 275 -4.11 -7.85 -5.63
N TYR A 276 -4.52 -7.24 -4.52
CA TYR A 276 -5.69 -7.71 -3.77
C TYR A 276 -6.98 -7.43 -4.55
N ASP A 277 -7.06 -6.26 -5.19
CA ASP A 277 -8.19 -5.92 -6.06
C ASP A 277 -8.30 -6.89 -7.24
N ALA A 278 -7.18 -7.28 -7.86
CA ALA A 278 -7.15 -8.29 -8.93
C ALA A 278 -7.82 -9.59 -8.49
N ALA A 279 -7.46 -10.10 -7.32
CA ALA A 279 -8.05 -11.33 -6.79
C ALA A 279 -9.49 -11.15 -6.32
N LEU A 280 -9.85 -10.00 -5.72
CA LEU A 280 -11.22 -9.72 -5.26
C LEU A 280 -12.18 -9.54 -6.42
N PHE A 281 -11.81 -8.71 -7.40
CA PHE A 281 -12.68 -8.38 -8.55
C PHE A 281 -12.51 -9.34 -9.74
N LYS A 282 -11.69 -10.40 -9.59
CA LYS A 282 -11.45 -11.42 -10.62
C LYS A 282 -11.00 -10.81 -11.95
N LYS A 283 -10.03 -9.89 -11.86
CA LYS A 283 -9.42 -9.23 -13.02
C LYS A 283 -7.95 -9.54 -13.07
N PRO A 284 -7.40 -10.09 -14.17
CA PRO A 284 -5.96 -10.30 -14.26
C PRO A 284 -5.18 -8.98 -14.19
N ILE A 285 -3.97 -9.07 -13.63
CA ILE A 285 -3.12 -7.90 -13.39
C ILE A 285 -1.85 -7.97 -14.27
N MET A 286 -1.57 -6.88 -14.97
CA MET A 286 -0.33 -6.67 -15.70
C MET A 286 0.62 -5.85 -14.87
N THR A 287 1.87 -6.30 -14.72
CA THR A 287 2.88 -5.68 -13.84
C THR A 287 4.24 -5.59 -14.51
N THR A 288 5.10 -4.72 -13.99
CA THR A 288 6.49 -4.57 -14.48
C THR A 288 7.32 -5.76 -14.01
N LYS A 289 7.99 -6.44 -14.95
CA LYS A 289 8.93 -7.54 -14.71
C LYS A 289 10.07 -7.09 -13.78
N GLY A 290 10.54 -8.00 -12.92
CA GLY A 290 11.64 -7.72 -11.99
C GLY A 290 11.26 -7.02 -10.68
N THR A 291 9.96 -6.92 -10.38
CA THR A 291 9.45 -6.42 -9.09
C THR A 291 9.00 -7.58 -8.19
N HIS A 292 8.96 -7.36 -6.87
CA HIS A 292 8.35 -8.35 -5.97
C HIS A 292 6.87 -8.60 -6.29
N LEU A 293 6.17 -7.58 -6.81
CA LEU A 293 4.81 -7.76 -7.31
C LEU A 293 4.76 -8.76 -8.47
N SER A 294 5.70 -8.67 -9.43
CA SER A 294 5.72 -9.63 -10.56
C SER A 294 5.95 -11.06 -10.09
N GLU A 295 6.83 -11.28 -9.11
CA GLU A 295 7.04 -12.60 -8.49
C GLU A 295 5.73 -13.18 -7.89
N ILE A 296 4.94 -12.33 -7.20
CA ILE A 296 3.65 -12.74 -6.62
C ILE A 296 2.64 -13.04 -7.72
N VAL A 297 2.53 -12.17 -8.71
CA VAL A 297 1.57 -12.31 -9.82
C VAL A 297 1.81 -13.59 -10.60
N GLU A 298 3.07 -13.90 -10.92
CA GLU A 298 3.45 -15.11 -11.62
C GLU A 298 3.27 -16.36 -10.74
N LYS A 299 3.74 -16.32 -9.49
CA LYS A 299 3.64 -17.43 -8.54
C LYS A 299 2.20 -17.86 -8.30
N TYR A 300 1.30 -16.91 -8.13
CA TYR A 300 -0.12 -17.18 -7.85
C TYR A 300 -1.01 -17.12 -9.10
N LYS A 301 -0.41 -16.97 -10.28
CA LYS A 301 -1.13 -16.92 -11.58
C LYS A 301 -2.25 -15.87 -11.62
N LEU A 302 -2.01 -14.70 -11.01
CA LEU A 302 -2.97 -13.60 -10.95
C LEU A 302 -2.94 -12.70 -12.20
N GLY A 303 -2.07 -13.00 -13.15
CA GLY A 303 -1.87 -12.23 -14.35
C GLY A 303 -0.49 -12.50 -14.95
N PHE A 304 0.17 -11.46 -15.45
CA PHE A 304 1.45 -11.57 -16.14
C PHE A 304 2.34 -10.35 -15.93
N SER A 305 3.64 -10.50 -16.21
CA SER A 305 4.59 -9.41 -16.16
C SER A 305 5.17 -9.08 -17.55
N VAL A 306 5.46 -7.80 -17.75
CA VAL A 306 6.09 -7.29 -19.00
C VAL A 306 7.22 -6.33 -18.67
N ASP A 307 8.18 -6.22 -19.58
CA ASP A 307 9.19 -5.16 -19.58
C ASP A 307 8.73 -4.05 -20.55
N PRO A 308 8.25 -2.90 -20.04
CA PRO A 308 7.68 -1.85 -20.89
C PRO A 308 8.69 -1.22 -21.87
N PHE A 309 9.99 -1.42 -21.62
CA PHE A 309 11.06 -0.84 -22.43
C PHE A 309 11.54 -1.77 -23.56
N ASN A 310 11.41 -3.09 -23.37
CA ASN A 310 11.96 -4.09 -24.28
C ASN A 310 10.91 -5.01 -24.91
N ASP A 311 9.72 -5.16 -24.29
CA ASP A 311 8.65 -6.02 -24.81
C ASP A 311 7.72 -5.23 -25.75
N ASP A 312 7.16 -5.92 -26.75
CA ASP A 312 5.92 -5.53 -27.43
C ASP A 312 4.75 -5.87 -26.49
N VAL A 313 4.34 -4.87 -25.68
CA VAL A 313 3.33 -5.07 -24.64
C VAL A 313 1.95 -5.46 -25.22
N PRO A 314 1.45 -4.86 -26.32
CA PRO A 314 0.25 -5.33 -27.02
C PRO A 314 0.31 -6.81 -27.40
N GLN A 315 1.42 -7.27 -27.96
CA GLN A 315 1.63 -8.68 -28.29
C GLN A 315 1.59 -9.56 -27.03
N LYS A 316 2.25 -9.16 -25.94
CA LYS A 316 2.21 -9.88 -24.65
C LYS A 316 0.82 -9.98 -24.05
N VAL A 317 0.05 -8.91 -24.15
CA VAL A 317 -1.36 -8.91 -23.72
C VAL A 317 -2.18 -9.89 -24.56
N GLN A 318 -1.99 -9.90 -25.89
CA GLN A 318 -2.68 -10.82 -26.78
C GLN A 318 -2.28 -12.28 -26.54
N GLU A 319 -1.00 -12.56 -26.30
CA GLU A 319 -0.49 -13.88 -25.92
C GLU A 319 -1.15 -14.36 -24.62
N TYR A 320 -1.26 -13.48 -23.61
CA TYR A 320 -1.93 -13.78 -22.35
C TYR A 320 -3.40 -14.10 -22.57
N ILE A 321 -4.15 -13.28 -23.34
CA ILE A 321 -5.57 -13.49 -23.65
C ILE A 321 -5.78 -14.83 -24.36
N ASN A 322 -4.92 -15.17 -25.33
CA ASN A 322 -5.02 -16.43 -26.07
C ASN A 322 -4.86 -17.68 -25.19
N ASN A 323 -4.07 -17.57 -24.13
CA ASN A 323 -3.80 -18.66 -23.18
C ASN A 323 -4.67 -18.59 -21.91
N TYR A 324 -5.50 -17.56 -21.78
CA TYR A 324 -6.31 -17.34 -20.59
C TYR A 324 -7.43 -18.36 -20.46
N ASN A 325 -7.55 -18.94 -19.26
CA ASN A 325 -8.66 -19.77 -18.84
C ASN A 325 -9.32 -19.15 -17.60
N ALA A 326 -10.62 -18.86 -17.69
CA ALA A 326 -11.36 -18.17 -16.63
C ALA A 326 -11.49 -19.00 -15.35
N ASP A 327 -11.68 -20.31 -15.46
CA ASP A 327 -11.83 -21.20 -14.30
C ASP A 327 -10.51 -21.37 -13.54
N ASP A 328 -9.41 -21.56 -14.26
CA ASP A 328 -8.07 -21.63 -13.67
C ASP A 328 -7.72 -20.31 -12.98
N PHE A 329 -8.05 -19.18 -13.58
CA PHE A 329 -7.83 -17.86 -13.01
C PHE A 329 -8.69 -17.63 -11.76
N LEU A 330 -9.97 -18.04 -11.81
CA LEU A 330 -10.88 -17.96 -10.65
C LEU A 330 -10.32 -18.76 -9.46
N LYS A 331 -9.83 -19.97 -9.74
CA LYS A 331 -9.18 -20.82 -8.72
C LYS A 331 -7.94 -20.13 -8.15
N ALA A 332 -7.06 -19.59 -9.00
CA ALA A 332 -5.87 -18.86 -8.58
C ALA A 332 -6.18 -17.67 -7.66
N CYS A 333 -7.20 -16.88 -8.01
CA CYS A 333 -7.70 -15.79 -7.18
C CYS A 333 -8.16 -16.28 -5.80
N ASN A 334 -8.93 -17.36 -5.75
CA ASN A 334 -9.45 -17.90 -4.51
C ASN A 334 -8.32 -18.48 -3.62
N ASP A 335 -7.36 -19.17 -4.21
CA ASP A 335 -6.18 -19.68 -3.50
C ASP A 335 -5.33 -18.54 -2.90
N PHE A 336 -5.14 -17.46 -3.65
CA PHE A 336 -4.45 -16.27 -3.14
C PHE A 336 -5.21 -15.59 -2.00
N LEU A 337 -6.52 -15.41 -2.13
CA LEU A 337 -7.36 -14.83 -1.08
C LEU A 337 -7.40 -15.71 0.18
N ALA A 338 -7.37 -17.04 0.02
CA ALA A 338 -7.27 -17.96 1.15
C ALA A 338 -5.94 -17.82 1.90
N LEU A 339 -4.82 -17.58 1.19
CA LEU A 339 -3.53 -17.26 1.80
C LEU A 339 -3.62 -15.93 2.58
N VAL A 340 -4.14 -14.87 1.95
CA VAL A 340 -4.30 -13.56 2.59
C VAL A 340 -5.14 -13.69 3.87
N LYS A 341 -6.26 -14.43 3.84
CA LYS A 341 -7.11 -14.66 5.00
C LYS A 341 -6.38 -15.40 6.14
N ARG A 342 -5.51 -16.37 5.83
CA ARG A 342 -4.68 -17.05 6.84
C ARG A 342 -3.67 -16.10 7.48
N ASP A 343 -2.99 -15.28 6.69
CA ASP A 343 -2.04 -14.29 7.20
C ASP A 343 -2.77 -13.25 8.09
N GLU A 344 -3.97 -12.79 7.69
CA GLU A 344 -4.81 -11.87 8.48
C GLU A 344 -5.27 -12.50 9.81
N SER A 345 -5.64 -13.77 9.81
CA SER A 345 -6.00 -14.50 11.04
C SER A 345 -4.77 -14.63 11.97
N THR A 346 -3.60 -14.90 11.42
CA THR A 346 -2.34 -14.95 12.17
C THR A 346 -2.02 -13.60 12.81
N LEU A 347 -2.19 -12.51 12.05
CA LEU A 347 -2.01 -11.15 12.56
C LEU A 347 -2.98 -10.84 13.70
N THR A 348 -4.28 -11.12 13.50
CA THR A 348 -5.32 -10.90 14.52
C THR A 348 -5.00 -11.65 15.80
N ASN A 349 -4.64 -12.92 15.73
CA ASN A 349 -4.25 -13.71 16.90
C ASN A 349 -3.03 -13.09 17.62
N LYS A 350 -2.00 -12.65 16.87
CA LYS A 350 -0.84 -11.98 17.45
C LYS A 350 -1.17 -10.63 18.09
N ILE A 351 -2.11 -9.87 17.53
CA ILE A 351 -2.61 -8.64 18.17
C ILE A 351 -3.32 -9.02 19.47
N MET A 352 -4.23 -9.99 19.44
CA MET A 352 -4.98 -10.42 20.64
C MET A 352 -4.06 -10.93 21.75
N ASP A 353 -3.01 -11.70 21.44
CA ASP A 353 -1.97 -12.12 22.39
C ASP A 353 -1.23 -10.92 23.00
N PHE A 354 -0.92 -9.90 22.18
CA PHE A 354 -0.29 -8.68 22.67
C PHE A 354 -1.19 -7.89 23.62
N LEU A 355 -2.50 -7.95 23.43
CA LEU A 355 -3.48 -7.21 24.23
C LEU A 355 -3.74 -7.87 25.60
N CYS A 356 -3.40 -9.11 25.78
CA CYS A 356 -3.34 -9.78 27.07
C CYS A 356 -2.08 -9.41 27.84
#